data_93bacb92095a6053fea76392c7ca6a94
#
_entry.id   93bacb92095a6053fea76392c7ca6a94
#
_cell.length_a   1.000
_cell.length_b   1.000
_cell.length_c   1.000
_cell.angle_alpha   90.00
_cell.angle_beta   90.00
_cell.angle_gamma   90.00
#
_symmetry.space_group_name_H-M   'P 1'
#
loop_
_entity.id
_entity.type
_entity.pdbx_description
1 polymer ?
#
loop_
_entity_poly.entity_id
_entity_poly.type
_entity_poly.pdbx_seq_one_letter_code
_entity_poly.pdbx_strand_id
1 'polypeptide(L)'
;MINPALNLSHDKVADFCRQHRIKTLSLFGSATRDDFRPDSDVDVLVEFADDAGVSLFDMARMERELSVIFDNRPVDIVTASVLRNPYRRQAILRDLERVYVA
;
A
#
# COMPACT_ATOMS: atom_id res chain seq x y z
N MET A 1 -8.97 -3.15 -10.38
CA MET A 1 -9.97 -3.81 -9.47
C MET A 1 -9.24 -4.43 -8.30
N ILE A 2 -9.73 -4.20 -7.10
CA ILE A 2 -9.14 -4.84 -5.92
C ILE A 2 -9.75 -6.24 -5.79
N ASN A 3 -8.88 -7.24 -5.60
CA ASN A 3 -9.33 -8.63 -5.47
C ASN A 3 -10.23 -8.77 -4.24
N PRO A 4 -11.46 -9.32 -4.37
CA PRO A 4 -12.39 -9.42 -3.23
C PRO A 4 -11.93 -10.38 -2.13
N ALA A 5 -10.92 -11.22 -2.39
CA ALA A 5 -10.33 -12.07 -1.36
C ALA A 5 -9.53 -11.25 -0.33
N LEU A 6 -9.13 -10.01 -0.68
CA LEU A 6 -8.51 -9.10 0.27
C LEU A 6 -9.63 -8.42 1.07
N ASN A 7 -9.62 -8.63 2.38
CA ASN A 7 -10.58 -7.99 3.28
C ASN A 7 -10.11 -6.55 3.54
N LEU A 8 -10.68 -5.61 2.78
CA LEU A 8 -10.27 -4.21 2.81
C LEU A 8 -11.26 -3.37 3.64
N SER A 9 -10.80 -2.88 4.79
CA SER A 9 -11.54 -1.92 5.58
C SER A 9 -11.08 -0.52 5.23
N HIS A 10 -11.89 0.22 4.47
CA HIS A 10 -11.57 1.59 4.08
C HIS A 10 -11.40 2.51 5.29
N ASP A 11 -12.21 2.32 6.33
CA ASP A 11 -12.13 3.14 7.55
C ASP A 11 -10.81 2.93 8.28
N LYS A 12 -10.36 1.69 8.42
CA LYS A 12 -9.09 1.37 9.09
C LYS A 12 -7.89 1.89 8.29
N VAL A 13 -7.95 1.75 6.97
CA VAL A 13 -6.90 2.28 6.09
C VAL A 13 -6.85 3.80 6.17
N ALA A 14 -8.01 4.46 6.17
CA ALA A 14 -8.06 5.92 6.27
C ALA A 14 -7.49 6.43 7.60
N ASP A 15 -7.83 5.77 8.71
CA ASP A 15 -7.29 6.12 10.03
C ASP A 15 -5.76 5.94 10.06
N PHE A 16 -5.27 4.83 9.50
CA PHE A 16 -3.84 4.58 9.38
C PHE A 16 -3.15 5.70 8.59
N CYS A 17 -3.74 6.08 7.46
CA CYS A 17 -3.16 7.13 6.61
C CYS A 17 -3.11 8.49 7.31
N ARG A 18 -4.17 8.85 8.02
CA ARG A 18 -4.20 10.11 8.78
C ARG A 18 -3.14 10.11 9.88
N GLN A 19 -3.01 8.99 10.58
CA GLN A 19 -2.06 8.84 11.68
C GLN A 19 -0.61 8.98 11.20
N HIS A 20 -0.30 8.49 10.00
CA HIS A 20 1.06 8.49 9.45
C HIS A 20 1.29 9.60 8.43
N ARG A 21 0.37 10.54 8.29
CA ARG A 21 0.48 11.69 7.39
C ARG A 21 0.70 11.26 5.94
N ILE A 22 -0.02 10.24 5.54
CA ILE A 22 -0.01 9.73 4.17
C ILE A 22 -0.99 10.55 3.34
N LYS A 23 -0.53 11.04 2.18
CA LYS A 23 -1.35 11.80 1.25
C LYS A 23 -2.19 10.89 0.37
N THR A 24 -1.58 9.83 -0.17
CA THR A 24 -2.28 8.84 -0.98
C THR A 24 -1.77 7.44 -0.63
N LEU A 25 -2.66 6.47 -0.68
CA LEU A 25 -2.32 5.06 -0.54
C LEU A 25 -3.01 4.29 -1.65
N SER A 26 -2.26 3.47 -2.36
CA SER A 26 -2.77 2.66 -3.46
C SER A 26 -2.27 1.24 -3.34
N LEU A 27 -3.04 0.29 -3.87
CA LEU A 27 -2.62 -1.10 -3.99
C LEU A 27 -2.18 -1.39 -5.41
N PHE A 28 -1.26 -2.32 -5.57
CA PHE A 28 -0.84 -2.81 -6.88
C PHE A 28 -0.42 -4.27 -6.77
N GLY A 29 0.02 -4.86 -7.88
CA GLY A 29 0.43 -6.25 -7.89
C GLY A 29 -0.76 -7.21 -7.76
N SER A 30 -0.53 -8.37 -7.13
CA SER A 30 -1.52 -9.46 -7.12
C SER A 30 -2.83 -9.09 -6.42
N ALA A 31 -2.79 -8.15 -5.44
CA ALA A 31 -4.00 -7.72 -4.73
C ALA A 31 -5.03 -7.05 -5.66
N THR A 32 -4.61 -6.62 -6.85
CA THR A 32 -5.50 -6.01 -7.85
C THR A 32 -5.74 -6.92 -9.07
N ARG A 33 -5.36 -8.20 -8.97
CA ARG A 33 -5.50 -9.18 -10.05
C ARG A 33 -6.20 -10.44 -9.57
N ASP A 34 -6.47 -11.34 -10.50
CA ASP A 34 -7.14 -12.61 -10.23
C ASP A 34 -6.21 -13.67 -9.63
N ASP A 35 -4.90 -13.46 -9.70
CA ASP A 35 -3.90 -14.41 -9.19
C ASP A 35 -3.56 -14.23 -7.70
N PHE A 36 -4.36 -13.44 -6.98
CA PHE A 36 -4.16 -13.23 -5.55
C PHE A 36 -4.51 -14.48 -4.76
N ARG A 37 -3.60 -14.91 -3.91
CA ARG A 37 -3.71 -16.17 -3.13
C ARG A 37 -3.72 -15.86 -1.63
N PRO A 38 -4.11 -16.83 -0.79
CA PRO A 38 -4.10 -16.62 0.68
C PRO A 38 -2.73 -16.27 1.25
N ASP A 39 -1.64 -16.70 0.61
CA ASP A 39 -0.27 -16.42 1.02
C ASP A 39 0.38 -15.28 0.24
N SER A 40 -0.35 -14.61 -0.63
CA SER A 40 0.17 -13.49 -1.41
C SER A 40 0.44 -12.28 -0.54
N ASP A 41 1.53 -11.56 -0.84
CA ASP A 41 1.85 -10.28 -0.21
C ASP A 41 0.90 -9.19 -0.71
N VAL A 42 0.69 -8.18 0.13
CA VAL A 42 -0.05 -6.99 -0.28
C VAL A 42 0.97 -5.90 -0.61
N ASP A 43 0.99 -5.48 -1.87
CA ASP A 43 1.89 -4.44 -2.34
C ASP A 43 1.20 -3.09 -2.27
N VAL A 44 1.83 -2.14 -1.57
CA VAL A 44 1.24 -0.84 -1.26
C VAL A 44 2.18 0.27 -1.72
N LEU A 45 1.64 1.22 -2.47
CA LEU A 45 2.34 2.44 -2.85
C LEU A 45 1.79 3.60 -2.02
N VAL A 46 2.67 4.27 -1.29
CA VAL A 46 2.28 5.43 -0.48
C VAL A 46 2.99 6.69 -0.95
N GLU A 47 2.28 7.80 -0.85
CA GLU A 47 2.84 9.13 -1.00
C GLU A 47 2.59 9.89 0.29
N PHE A 48 3.65 10.41 0.90
CA PHE A 48 3.55 11.14 2.17
C PHE A 48 3.31 12.61 1.95
N ALA A 49 2.70 13.27 2.94
CA ALA A 49 2.68 14.72 3.00
C ALA A 49 4.12 15.25 3.10
N ASP A 50 4.35 16.45 2.59
CA ASP A 50 5.71 17.00 2.41
C ASP A 50 6.51 17.07 3.71
N ASP A 51 5.83 17.21 4.86
CA ASP A 51 6.48 17.39 6.17
C ASP A 51 6.46 16.12 7.03
N ALA A 52 6.20 14.96 6.45
CA ALA A 52 6.03 13.73 7.22
C ALA A 52 7.32 13.22 7.90
N GLY A 53 8.48 13.42 7.25
CA GLY A 53 9.78 13.06 7.83
C GLY A 53 9.91 11.59 8.21
N VAL A 54 9.60 10.68 7.30
CA VAL A 54 9.51 9.24 7.58
C VAL A 54 10.87 8.57 7.52
N SER A 55 11.23 7.80 8.56
CA SER A 55 12.46 7.01 8.63
C SER A 55 12.21 5.57 8.19
N LEU A 56 13.31 4.79 8.03
CA LEU A 56 13.21 3.35 7.74
C LEU A 56 12.55 2.58 8.89
N PHE A 57 12.77 2.99 10.14
CA PHE A 57 12.10 2.38 11.28
C PHE A 57 10.60 2.63 11.24
N ASP A 58 10.19 3.83 10.84
CA ASP A 58 8.79 4.16 10.65
C ASP A 58 8.16 3.28 9.57
N MET A 59 8.85 3.06 8.45
CA MET A 59 8.37 2.20 7.38
C MET A 59 8.12 0.78 7.87
N ALA A 60 9.07 0.22 8.64
CA ALA A 60 8.92 -1.14 9.18
C ALA A 60 7.72 -1.24 10.12
N ARG A 61 7.50 -0.23 10.96
CA ARG A 61 6.35 -0.19 11.86
C ARG A 61 5.04 -0.11 11.09
N MET A 62 5.03 0.73 10.05
CA MET A 62 3.85 0.90 9.21
C MET A 62 3.48 -0.39 8.48
N GLU A 63 4.47 -1.14 8.00
CA GLU A 63 4.22 -2.44 7.38
C GLU A 63 3.55 -3.41 8.36
N ARG A 64 3.99 -3.44 9.61
CA ARG A 64 3.38 -4.28 10.63
C ARG A 64 1.95 -3.86 10.95
N GLU A 65 1.71 -2.55 11.05
CA GLU A 65 0.36 -2.03 11.32
C GLU A 65 -0.61 -2.34 10.18
N LEU A 66 -0.16 -2.13 8.93
CA LEU A 66 -0.98 -2.47 7.76
C LEU A 66 -1.22 -3.98 7.66
N SER A 67 -0.23 -4.80 8.02
CA SER A 67 -0.40 -6.23 8.02
C SER A 67 -1.58 -6.65 8.89
N VAL A 68 -1.70 -6.07 10.08
CA VAL A 68 -2.84 -6.34 10.97
C VAL A 68 -4.16 -5.94 10.32
N ILE A 69 -4.19 -4.82 9.63
CA ILE A 69 -5.40 -4.35 8.92
C ILE A 69 -5.77 -5.31 7.79
N PHE A 70 -4.79 -5.94 7.16
CA PHE A 70 -5.00 -6.88 6.04
C PHE A 70 -4.94 -8.35 6.51
N ASP A 71 -5.51 -8.67 7.67
CA ASP A 71 -5.65 -10.04 8.19
C ASP A 71 -4.31 -10.76 8.35
N ASN A 72 -3.29 -10.04 8.80
CA ASN A 72 -1.94 -10.55 9.05
C ASN A 72 -1.21 -11.04 7.79
N ARG A 73 -1.59 -10.54 6.62
CA ARG A 73 -0.85 -10.78 5.38
C ARG A 73 0.45 -9.98 5.39
N PRO A 74 1.53 -10.51 4.82
CA PRO A 74 2.73 -9.70 4.61
C PRO A 74 2.42 -8.49 3.75
N VAL A 75 2.96 -7.32 4.14
CA VAL A 75 2.76 -6.06 3.42
C VAL A 75 4.12 -5.52 3.01
N ASP A 76 4.24 -5.14 1.75
CA ASP A 76 5.41 -4.46 1.21
C ASP A 76 5.03 -3.04 0.83
N ILE A 77 5.57 -2.05 1.57
CA ILE A 77 5.29 -0.64 1.30
C ILE A 77 6.42 -0.05 0.47
N VAL A 78 6.06 0.53 -0.66
CA VAL A 78 6.99 1.28 -1.50
C VAL A 78 6.54 2.73 -1.58
N THR A 79 7.50 3.62 -1.80
CA THR A 79 7.23 5.05 -1.93
C THR A 79 7.25 5.46 -3.40
N ALA A 80 6.80 6.70 -3.69
CA ALA A 80 6.74 7.21 -5.05
C ALA A 80 8.10 7.21 -5.76
N SER A 81 9.22 7.15 -5.03
CA SER A 81 10.56 7.06 -5.63
C SER A 81 10.74 5.81 -6.49
N VAL A 82 10.00 4.74 -6.20
CA VAL A 82 10.05 3.51 -7.01
C VAL A 82 9.64 3.76 -8.47
N LEU A 83 8.81 4.76 -8.71
CA LEU A 83 8.32 5.11 -10.04
C LEU A 83 9.40 5.76 -10.94
N ARG A 84 10.58 6.06 -10.39
CA ARG A 84 11.72 6.55 -11.18
C ARG A 84 12.34 5.46 -12.03
N ASN A 85 12.18 4.19 -11.65
CA ASN A 85 12.61 3.05 -12.46
C ASN A 85 11.52 2.79 -13.51
N PRO A 86 11.81 2.94 -14.82
CA PRO A 86 10.77 2.85 -15.85
C PRO A 86 10.12 1.46 -15.95
N TYR A 87 10.85 0.40 -15.65
CA TYR A 87 10.30 -0.96 -15.66
C TYR A 87 9.33 -1.17 -14.52
N ARG A 88 9.71 -0.77 -13.30
CA ARG A 88 8.83 -0.88 -12.13
C ARG A 88 7.63 0.02 -12.27
N ARG A 89 7.84 1.24 -12.78
CA ARG A 89 6.76 2.20 -12.99
C ARG A 89 5.67 1.61 -13.89
N GLN A 90 6.06 1.01 -15.02
CA GLN A 90 5.10 0.45 -15.95
C GLN A 90 4.29 -0.67 -15.31
N ALA A 91 4.94 -1.58 -14.59
CA ALA A 91 4.29 -2.70 -13.93
C ALA A 91 3.34 -2.23 -12.82
N ILE A 92 3.77 -1.26 -12.02
CA ILE A 92 2.98 -0.74 -10.91
C ILE A 92 1.75 0.00 -11.43
N LEU A 93 1.93 0.92 -12.38
CA LEU A 93 0.82 1.76 -12.87
C LEU A 93 -0.23 0.93 -13.63
N ARG A 94 0.17 -0.18 -14.25
CA ARG A 94 -0.79 -1.06 -14.92
C ARG A 94 -1.83 -1.61 -13.93
N ASP A 95 -1.41 -1.95 -12.71
CA ASP A 95 -2.25 -2.61 -11.71
C ASP A 95 -2.75 -1.68 -10.62
N LEU A 96 -2.37 -0.41 -10.65
CA LEU A 96 -2.58 0.53 -9.54
C LEU A 96 -4.05 0.82 -9.29
N GLU A 97 -4.48 0.65 -8.04
CA GLU A 97 -5.82 1.02 -7.57
C GLU A 97 -5.69 1.91 -6.33
N ARG A 98 -6.15 3.14 -6.44
CA ARG A 98 -6.10 4.09 -5.32
C ARG A 98 -7.17 3.76 -4.28
N VAL A 99 -6.76 3.66 -3.02
CA VAL A 99 -7.64 3.34 -1.90
C VAL A 99 -7.92 4.55 -1.02
N TYR A 100 -6.94 5.44 -0.87
CA TYR A 100 -7.05 6.60 0.01
C TYR A 100 -6.45 7.84 -0.64
N VAL A 101 -7.16 8.97 -0.50
CA VAL A 101 -6.67 10.31 -0.86
C VAL A 101 -7.02 11.25 0.29
N ALA A 102 -6.01 11.96 0.78
CA ALA A 102 -6.23 12.97 1.81
C ALA A 102 -7.04 14.17 1.31
#